data_347364311968a86bf8527a572c2332b0
#
_entry.id   347364311968a86bf8527a572c2332b0
#
_cell.length_a   1.000
_cell.length_b   1.000
_cell.length_c   1.000
_cell.angle_alpha   90.00
_cell.angle_beta   90.00
_cell.angle_gamma   90.00
#
_symmetry.space_group_name_H-M   'P 1'
#
loop_
_entity.id
_entity.type
_entity.pdbx_description
1 polymer ?
#
loop_
_entity_poly.entity_id
_entity_poly.type
_entity_poly.pdbx_seq_one_letter_code
_entity_poly.pdbx_strand_id
1 'polypeptide(L)'
;MFQSNIPEGQLDKKWEEYKGHVKLVNPANKRSIEIIIIGTGLAGASAAAALGEMGYKVKAFCFQDSPRRAHSIAAQGGINAAKNYQNDGDSTFRLFYDTIKGGDYRSREANVHRLAEVSANIIDQRVSLFSLGTQMRPSFRSDSDISVSFDW
;
A
#
# COMPACT_ATOMS: atom_id res chain seq x y z
N MET A 1 -27.60 8.49 8.94
CA MET A 1 -26.78 8.12 10.10
C MET A 1 -25.92 6.96 9.68
N PHE A 2 -24.60 7.11 9.68
CA PHE A 2 -23.71 6.00 9.30
C PHE A 2 -23.67 4.98 10.44
N GLN A 3 -24.07 3.77 10.19
CA GLN A 3 -23.92 2.66 11.13
C GLN A 3 -22.59 2.00 10.90
N SER A 4 -21.76 1.93 11.92
CA SER A 4 -20.53 1.15 11.86
C SER A 4 -20.86 -0.33 12.08
N ASN A 5 -20.52 -1.20 11.14
CA ASN A 5 -20.66 -2.64 11.27
C ASN A 5 -19.55 -3.21 12.15
N ILE A 6 -19.60 -2.91 13.44
CA ILE A 6 -18.66 -3.47 14.41
C ILE A 6 -19.19 -4.83 14.83
N PRO A 7 -18.40 -5.92 14.73
CA PRO A 7 -18.83 -7.24 15.17
C PRO A 7 -19.19 -7.25 16.65
N GLU A 8 -20.20 -8.02 17.02
CA GLU A 8 -20.56 -8.28 18.40
C GLU A 8 -19.58 -9.26 19.05
N GLY A 9 -19.50 -9.27 20.38
CA GLY A 9 -18.67 -10.17 21.13
C GLY A 9 -17.59 -9.49 21.98
N GLN A 10 -16.76 -10.31 22.62
CA GLN A 10 -15.67 -9.86 23.48
C GLN A 10 -14.59 -9.16 22.63
N LEU A 11 -14.05 -8.05 23.14
CA LEU A 11 -13.15 -7.15 22.38
C LEU A 11 -11.91 -7.85 21.85
N ASP A 12 -11.38 -8.81 22.58
CA ASP A 12 -10.18 -9.59 22.25
C ASP A 12 -10.43 -10.67 21.18
N LYS A 13 -11.67 -11.15 21.03
CA LYS A 13 -12.02 -12.28 20.15
C LYS A 13 -12.88 -11.90 18.95
N LYS A 14 -13.69 -10.85 19.04
CA LYS A 14 -14.71 -10.53 18.04
C LYS A 14 -14.17 -10.36 16.60
N TRP A 15 -12.95 -9.85 16.45
CA TRP A 15 -12.36 -9.67 15.13
C TRP A 15 -11.81 -10.96 14.54
N GLU A 16 -11.28 -11.85 15.38
CA GLU A 16 -10.83 -13.18 14.94
C GLU A 16 -12.01 -14.07 14.54
N GLU A 17 -13.10 -14.04 15.30
CA GLU A 17 -14.33 -14.74 14.95
C GLU A 17 -14.95 -14.18 13.67
N TYR A 18 -14.99 -12.84 13.52
CA TYR A 18 -15.50 -12.18 12.33
C TYR A 18 -14.73 -12.57 11.07
N LYS A 19 -13.42 -12.69 11.12
CA LYS A 19 -12.60 -13.15 9.99
C LYS A 19 -13.04 -14.52 9.47
N GLY A 20 -13.44 -15.42 10.35
CA GLY A 20 -13.95 -16.75 9.98
C GLY A 20 -15.27 -16.70 9.21
N HIS A 21 -16.04 -15.64 9.33
CA HIS A 21 -17.35 -15.45 8.69
C HIS A 21 -17.31 -14.56 7.45
N VAL A 22 -16.19 -13.88 7.17
CA VAL A 22 -16.06 -13.01 5.99
C VAL A 22 -16.08 -13.86 4.72
N LYS A 23 -17.05 -13.58 3.86
CA LYS A 23 -17.11 -14.22 2.54
C LYS A 23 -15.94 -13.68 1.67
N LEU A 24 -15.09 -14.59 1.25
CA LEU A 24 -14.02 -14.24 0.30
C LEU A 24 -14.61 -13.97 -1.08
N VAL A 25 -13.97 -13.05 -1.80
CA VAL A 25 -14.32 -12.76 -3.18
C VAL A 25 -13.96 -13.97 -4.05
N ASN A 26 -14.94 -14.50 -4.77
CA ASN A 26 -14.65 -15.54 -5.74
C ASN A 26 -13.76 -14.95 -6.86
N PRO A 27 -12.63 -15.59 -7.21
CA PRO A 27 -11.75 -15.12 -8.28
C PRO A 27 -12.45 -14.83 -9.61
N ALA A 28 -13.53 -15.56 -9.92
CA ALA A 28 -14.33 -15.32 -11.12
C ALA A 28 -15.08 -13.98 -11.10
N ASN A 29 -15.41 -13.46 -9.92
CA ASN A 29 -16.17 -12.23 -9.74
C ASN A 29 -15.32 -10.97 -9.55
N LYS A 30 -13.99 -11.11 -9.42
CA LYS A 30 -13.13 -9.97 -9.12
C LYS A 30 -13.20 -8.84 -10.15
N ARG A 31 -13.43 -9.16 -11.44
CA ARG A 31 -13.58 -8.16 -12.50
C ARG A 31 -14.85 -7.33 -12.41
N SER A 32 -15.86 -7.79 -11.67
CA SER A 32 -17.10 -7.05 -11.40
C SER A 32 -16.98 -6.11 -10.21
N ILE A 33 -15.91 -6.22 -9.43
CA ILE A 33 -15.67 -5.41 -8.24
C ILE A 33 -14.85 -4.20 -8.64
N GLU A 34 -15.37 -3.03 -8.32
CA GLU A 34 -14.68 -1.75 -8.47
C GLU A 34 -14.15 -1.30 -7.11
N ILE A 35 -12.87 -0.96 -7.05
CA ILE A 35 -12.21 -0.50 -5.84
C ILE A 35 -11.82 0.96 -6.01
N ILE A 36 -12.26 1.78 -5.07
CA ILE A 36 -11.96 3.21 -5.04
C ILE A 36 -10.78 3.43 -4.06
N ILE A 37 -9.74 4.09 -4.56
CA ILE A 37 -8.57 4.48 -3.78
C ILE A 37 -8.53 6.00 -3.70
N ILE A 38 -8.48 6.53 -2.48
CA ILE A 38 -8.37 7.97 -2.24
C ILE A 38 -6.93 8.29 -1.83
N GLY A 39 -6.25 9.05 -2.67
CA GLY A 39 -4.86 9.44 -2.51
C GLY A 39 -3.93 8.67 -3.46
N THR A 40 -3.07 9.40 -4.16
CA THR A 40 -2.12 8.87 -5.17
C THR A 40 -0.67 8.98 -4.72
N GLY A 41 -0.44 9.06 -3.42
CA GLY A 41 0.90 8.93 -2.83
C GLY A 41 1.42 7.50 -2.90
N LEU A 42 2.53 7.22 -2.25
CA LEU A 42 3.18 5.91 -2.29
C LEU A 42 2.23 4.76 -1.90
N ALA A 43 1.46 4.95 -0.84
CA ALA A 43 0.50 3.93 -0.37
C ALA A 43 -0.62 3.68 -1.37
N GLY A 44 -1.28 4.75 -1.85
CA GLY A 44 -2.39 4.61 -2.81
C GLY A 44 -1.94 4.07 -4.16
N ALA A 45 -0.81 4.54 -4.69
CA ALA A 45 -0.24 4.04 -5.93
C ALA A 45 0.16 2.56 -5.83
N SER A 46 0.75 2.14 -4.71
CA SER A 46 1.10 0.74 -4.46
C SER A 46 -0.13 -0.15 -4.37
N ALA A 47 -1.17 0.30 -3.67
CA ALA A 47 -2.43 -0.42 -3.59
C ALA A 47 -3.10 -0.53 -4.96
N ALA A 48 -3.12 0.56 -5.74
CA ALA A 48 -3.69 0.56 -7.09
C ALA A 48 -2.98 -0.43 -8.02
N ALA A 49 -1.65 -0.43 -7.99
CA ALA A 49 -0.85 -1.36 -8.79
C ALA A 49 -1.11 -2.82 -8.40
N ALA A 50 -1.04 -3.14 -7.11
CA ALA A 50 -1.26 -4.50 -6.62
C ALA A 50 -2.68 -5.01 -6.94
N LEU A 51 -3.70 -4.19 -6.74
CA LEU A 51 -5.08 -4.56 -7.02
C LEU A 51 -5.34 -4.69 -8.53
N GLY A 52 -4.71 -3.84 -9.35
CA GLY A 52 -4.76 -3.95 -10.80
C GLY A 52 -4.11 -5.25 -11.30
N GLU A 53 -2.94 -5.62 -10.78
CA GLU A 53 -2.29 -6.90 -11.07
C GLU A 53 -3.16 -8.10 -10.70
N MET A 54 -3.90 -8.00 -9.60
CA MET A 54 -4.87 -9.02 -9.18
C MET A 54 -6.11 -9.08 -10.09
N GLY A 55 -6.30 -8.12 -11.00
CA GLY A 55 -7.40 -8.06 -11.96
C GLY A 55 -8.67 -7.41 -11.43
N TYR A 56 -8.57 -6.54 -10.41
CA TYR A 56 -9.67 -5.69 -9.97
C TYR A 56 -9.78 -4.44 -10.84
N LYS A 57 -10.98 -3.88 -10.93
CA LYS A 57 -11.17 -2.53 -11.48
C LYS A 57 -10.82 -1.52 -10.41
N VAL A 58 -9.87 -0.65 -10.68
CA VAL A 58 -9.40 0.33 -9.71
C VAL A 58 -9.61 1.74 -10.22
N LYS A 59 -10.24 2.58 -9.41
CA LYS A 59 -10.34 4.03 -9.59
C LYS A 59 -9.56 4.73 -8.50
N ALA A 60 -8.56 5.51 -8.88
CA ALA A 60 -7.75 6.28 -7.93
C ALA A 60 -8.07 7.77 -8.06
N PHE A 61 -8.37 8.40 -6.95
CA PHE A 61 -8.68 9.83 -6.86
C PHE A 61 -7.57 10.56 -6.13
N CYS A 62 -7.21 11.74 -6.62
CA CYS A 62 -6.30 12.64 -5.92
C CYS A 62 -6.93 14.03 -5.74
N PHE A 63 -6.54 14.69 -4.67
CA PHE A 63 -6.98 16.05 -4.38
C PHE A 63 -6.33 17.09 -5.31
N GLN A 64 -5.17 16.76 -5.85
CA GLN A 64 -4.38 17.70 -6.63
C GLN A 64 -4.66 17.53 -8.12
N ASP A 65 -4.33 18.53 -8.91
CA ASP A 65 -4.46 18.59 -10.36
C ASP A 65 -3.64 17.53 -11.13
N SER A 66 -2.76 16.82 -10.45
CA SER A 66 -1.99 15.72 -11.00
C SER A 66 -1.60 14.70 -9.93
N PRO A 67 -1.68 13.40 -10.20
CA PRO A 67 -1.22 12.37 -9.27
C PRO A 67 0.29 12.49 -8.95
N ARG A 68 1.07 13.11 -9.84
CA ARG A 68 2.50 13.34 -9.66
C ARG A 68 2.83 14.41 -8.62
N ARG A 69 1.84 15.17 -8.16
CA ARG A 69 2.01 16.17 -7.07
C ARG A 69 1.84 15.60 -5.68
N ALA A 70 1.61 14.29 -5.54
CA ALA A 70 1.64 13.65 -4.24
C ALA A 70 3.00 13.89 -3.58
N HIS A 71 2.99 14.15 -2.26
CA HIS A 71 4.22 14.50 -1.52
C HIS A 71 5.32 13.45 -1.68
N SER A 72 4.98 12.18 -1.67
CA SER A 72 5.92 11.07 -1.86
C SER A 72 6.60 11.03 -3.23
N ILE A 73 6.08 11.77 -4.22
CA ILE A 73 6.66 11.90 -5.57
C ILE A 73 7.37 13.25 -5.72
N ALA A 74 6.78 14.32 -5.18
CA ALA A 74 7.31 15.68 -5.29
C ALA A 74 8.47 15.94 -4.33
N ALA A 75 8.56 15.23 -3.20
CA ALA A 75 9.69 15.28 -2.30
C ALA A 75 10.90 14.53 -2.86
N GLN A 76 12.08 14.76 -2.27
CA GLN A 76 13.28 14.01 -2.62
C GLN A 76 13.07 12.51 -2.37
N GLY A 77 13.42 11.67 -3.34
CA GLY A 77 13.06 10.26 -3.42
C GLY A 77 13.82 9.31 -2.50
N GLY A 78 14.21 9.73 -1.30
CA GLY A 78 14.81 8.82 -0.32
C GLY A 78 13.77 7.95 0.37
N ILE A 79 14.03 6.64 0.43
CA ILE A 79 13.22 5.68 1.19
C ILE A 79 14.12 4.96 2.17
N ASN A 80 13.75 4.99 3.46
CA ASN A 80 14.46 4.25 4.49
C ASN A 80 13.95 2.80 4.54
N ALA A 81 14.90 1.87 4.54
CA ALA A 81 14.62 0.44 4.67
C ALA A 81 15.75 -0.24 5.44
N ALA A 82 15.42 -1.28 6.19
CA ALA A 82 16.38 -2.03 7.03
C ALA A 82 17.20 -3.02 6.17
N LYS A 83 18.04 -2.51 5.26
CA LYS A 83 18.76 -3.35 4.28
C LYS A 83 20.23 -3.59 4.59
N ASN A 84 20.84 -2.82 5.44
CA ASN A 84 22.25 -2.99 5.86
C ASN A 84 23.24 -3.17 4.68
N TYR A 85 23.07 -2.42 3.59
CA TYR A 85 23.90 -2.56 2.38
C TYR A 85 25.40 -2.36 2.61
N GLN A 86 25.74 -1.47 3.52
CA GLN A 86 27.13 -1.11 3.81
C GLN A 86 27.69 -1.84 5.02
N ASN A 87 26.93 -2.76 5.59
CA ASN A 87 27.28 -3.48 6.81
C ASN A 87 27.60 -2.55 7.99
N ASP A 88 26.88 -1.44 8.10
CA ASP A 88 27.03 -0.37 9.11
C ASP A 88 26.17 -0.58 10.35
N GLY A 89 25.62 -1.79 10.52
CA GLY A 89 24.77 -2.14 11.65
C GLY A 89 23.31 -1.75 11.49
N ASP A 90 22.86 -1.46 10.26
CA ASP A 90 21.46 -1.22 10.00
C ASP A 90 20.62 -2.49 10.26
N SER A 91 19.45 -2.30 10.87
CA SER A 91 18.57 -3.40 11.28
C SER A 91 17.12 -2.95 11.38
N THR A 92 16.23 -3.93 11.39
CA THR A 92 14.79 -3.69 11.67
C THR A 92 14.59 -2.93 12.98
N PHE A 93 15.33 -3.28 14.02
CA PHE A 93 15.22 -2.60 15.31
C PHE A 93 15.70 -1.15 15.25
N ARG A 94 16.80 -0.88 14.56
CA ARG A 94 17.31 0.49 14.38
C ARG A 94 16.30 1.36 13.64
N LEU A 95 15.79 0.88 12.51
CA LEU A 95 14.76 1.61 11.73
C LEU A 95 13.50 1.82 12.56
N PHE A 96 13.05 0.82 13.30
CA PHE A 96 11.93 0.92 14.22
C PHE A 96 12.17 1.99 15.29
N TYR A 97 13.28 1.91 16.00
CA TYR A 97 13.62 2.84 17.09
C TYR A 97 13.72 4.28 16.58
N ASP A 98 14.43 4.50 15.48
CA ASP A 98 14.61 5.83 14.90
C ASP A 98 13.28 6.43 14.42
N THR A 99 12.39 5.60 13.87
CA THR A 99 11.05 6.03 13.45
C THR A 99 10.18 6.41 14.65
N ILE A 100 10.19 5.61 15.73
CA ILE A 100 9.46 5.91 16.96
C ILE A 100 9.98 7.18 17.61
N LYS A 101 11.29 7.31 17.72
CA LYS A 101 11.96 8.49 18.30
C LYS A 101 11.70 9.75 17.47
N GLY A 102 11.84 9.66 16.14
CA GLY A 102 11.56 10.77 15.23
C GLY A 102 10.09 11.20 15.22
N GLY A 103 9.17 10.29 15.51
CA GLY A 103 7.74 10.53 15.70
C GLY A 103 7.36 11.02 17.12
N ASP A 104 8.32 11.39 17.94
CA ASP A 104 8.13 11.87 19.32
C ASP A 104 7.35 10.88 20.19
N TYR A 105 7.60 9.58 19.98
CA TYR A 105 6.96 8.45 20.68
C TYR A 105 5.43 8.41 20.59
N ARG A 106 4.84 9.02 19.55
CA ARG A 106 3.37 9.09 19.36
C ARG A 106 2.81 8.01 18.43
N SER A 107 3.68 7.30 17.74
CA SER A 107 3.28 6.27 16.79
C SER A 107 2.88 4.97 17.50
N ARG A 108 2.03 4.17 16.82
CA ARG A 108 1.73 2.81 17.28
C ARG A 108 2.92 1.90 17.01
N GLU A 109 3.58 1.44 18.05
CA GLU A 109 4.80 0.63 17.97
C GLU A 109 4.63 -0.62 17.09
N ALA A 110 3.54 -1.36 17.25
CA ALA A 110 3.28 -2.57 16.46
C ALA A 110 3.24 -2.29 14.95
N ASN A 111 2.65 -1.16 14.53
CA ASN A 111 2.57 -0.78 13.13
C ASN A 111 3.94 -0.38 12.59
N VAL A 112 4.71 0.38 13.36
CA VAL A 112 6.05 0.83 12.97
C VAL A 112 7.01 -0.36 12.93
N HIS A 113 6.94 -1.27 13.90
CA HIS A 113 7.75 -2.49 13.88
C HIS A 113 7.45 -3.34 12.65
N ARG A 114 6.17 -3.56 12.34
CA ARG A 114 5.78 -4.30 11.14
C ARG A 114 6.27 -3.64 9.86
N LEU A 115 6.19 -2.31 9.77
CA LEU A 115 6.73 -1.57 8.62
C LEU A 115 8.24 -1.79 8.48
N ALA A 116 8.97 -1.70 9.58
CA ALA A 116 10.41 -1.93 9.58
C ALA A 116 10.79 -3.36 9.17
N GLU A 117 10.05 -4.37 9.64
CA GLU A 117 10.25 -5.77 9.23
C GLU A 117 10.10 -5.99 7.73
N VAL A 118 9.05 -5.42 7.13
CA VAL A 118 8.76 -5.64 5.71
C VAL A 118 9.48 -4.68 4.77
N SER A 119 10.15 -3.66 5.30
CA SER A 119 10.75 -2.57 4.52
C SER A 119 11.72 -3.06 3.45
N ALA A 120 12.59 -4.00 3.79
CA ALA A 120 13.55 -4.58 2.86
C ALA A 120 12.84 -5.30 1.69
N ASN A 121 11.84 -6.10 1.99
CA ASN A 121 11.07 -6.84 0.98
C ASN A 121 10.29 -5.91 0.05
N ILE A 122 9.72 -4.82 0.59
CA ILE A 122 9.01 -3.81 -0.20
C ILE A 122 9.95 -3.19 -1.24
N ILE A 123 11.17 -2.85 -0.83
CA ILE A 123 12.16 -2.27 -1.76
C ILE A 123 12.56 -3.30 -2.83
N ASP A 124 12.82 -4.54 -2.45
CA ASP A 124 13.19 -5.59 -3.39
C ASP A 124 12.09 -5.87 -4.42
N GLN A 125 10.83 -5.91 -4.01
CA GLN A 125 9.70 -6.04 -4.91
C GLN A 125 9.62 -4.89 -5.92
N ARG A 126 9.86 -3.66 -5.49
CA ARG A 126 9.85 -2.49 -6.37
C ARG A 126 10.97 -2.53 -7.39
N VAL A 127 12.16 -2.90 -6.97
CA VAL A 127 13.32 -3.01 -7.88
C VAL A 127 13.09 -4.12 -8.92
N SER A 128 12.57 -5.27 -8.52
CA SER A 128 12.28 -6.37 -9.45
C SER A 128 11.19 -6.04 -10.46
N LEU A 129 10.12 -5.36 -10.04
CA LEU A 129 9.07 -4.88 -10.95
C LEU A 129 9.59 -3.84 -11.95
N PHE A 130 10.48 -2.95 -11.52
CA PHE A 130 11.10 -1.97 -12.41
C PHE A 130 12.04 -2.63 -13.43
N SER A 131 12.80 -3.63 -13.01
CA SER A 131 13.70 -4.43 -13.86
C SER A 131 12.92 -5.26 -14.88
N LEU A 132 11.81 -5.88 -14.49
CA LEU A 132 10.91 -6.60 -15.40
C LEU A 132 10.19 -5.67 -16.37
N GLY A 133 9.82 -4.48 -15.94
CA GLY A 133 9.18 -3.45 -16.77
C GLY A 133 10.10 -2.88 -17.85
N THR A 134 11.42 -2.92 -17.66
CA THR A 134 12.40 -2.55 -18.67
C THR A 134 12.66 -3.65 -19.70
N GLN A 135 12.40 -4.91 -19.36
CA GLN A 135 12.52 -6.05 -20.28
C GLN A 135 11.21 -6.42 -20.97
N MET A 136 10.08 -6.22 -20.34
CA MET A 136 8.76 -6.28 -20.96
C MET A 136 8.36 -4.85 -21.28
N ARG A 137 8.49 -4.42 -22.52
CA ARG A 137 7.54 -3.46 -23.07
C ARG A 137 6.19 -4.19 -23.08
N PRO A 138 5.30 -3.97 -22.14
CA PRO A 138 3.94 -4.41 -22.34
C PRO A 138 3.49 -3.61 -23.55
N SER A 139 3.04 -4.29 -24.57
CA SER A 139 2.08 -3.68 -25.48
C SER A 139 0.89 -3.30 -24.62
N PHE A 140 0.91 -2.13 -24.03
CA PHE A 140 -0.23 -1.51 -23.39
C PHE A 140 -1.25 -1.33 -24.51
N ARG A 141 -2.12 -2.32 -24.64
CA ARG A 141 -3.39 -2.12 -25.28
C ARG A 141 -4.10 -1.04 -24.48
N SER A 142 -4.53 0.00 -25.16
CA SER A 142 -5.18 1.20 -24.62
C SER A 142 -6.58 0.97 -24.03
N ASP A 143 -6.93 -0.24 -23.68
CA ASP A 143 -8.19 -0.59 -23.02
C ASP A 143 -7.88 -0.97 -21.57
N SER A 144 -7.45 0.03 -20.81
CA SER A 144 -7.00 -0.16 -19.45
C SER A 144 -8.12 -0.01 -18.44
N ASP A 145 -8.26 -1.00 -17.60
CA ASP A 145 -9.15 -1.03 -16.44
C ASP A 145 -8.69 -0.11 -15.28
N ILE A 146 -7.69 0.75 -15.51
CA ILE A 146 -7.23 1.74 -14.54
C ILE A 146 -7.59 3.13 -15.06
N SER A 147 -8.55 3.78 -14.44
CA SER A 147 -8.89 5.16 -14.71
C SER A 147 -8.50 6.05 -13.53
N VAL A 148 -7.84 7.16 -13.82
CA VAL A 148 -7.58 8.23 -12.84
C VAL A 148 -8.55 9.35 -13.19
N SER A 149 -9.51 9.60 -12.30
CA SER A 149 -10.47 10.68 -12.47
C SER A 149 -10.05 11.89 -11.63
N PHE A 150 -10.17 13.06 -12.22
CA PHE A 150 -9.95 14.34 -11.56
C PHE A 150 -11.32 15.02 -11.48
N ASP A 151 -11.92 15.03 -10.31
CA ASP A 151 -13.12 15.81 -10.04
C ASP A 151 -12.70 17.08 -9.26
N TRP A 152 -13.17 18.23 -9.79
CA TRP A 152 -12.95 19.57 -9.22
C TRP A 152 -14.06 19.93 -8.26
#